data_28b79cb752e0845d3bd7390b4ca92006
#
_entry.id   28b79cb752e0845d3bd7390b4ca92006
#
_cell.length_a   1.000
_cell.length_b   1.000
_cell.length_c   1.000
_cell.angle_alpha   90.00
_cell.angle_beta   90.00
_cell.angle_gamma   90.00
#
_symmetry.space_group_name_H-M   'P 1'
#
loop_
_entity.id
_entity.type
_entity.pdbx_description
1 polymer ?
#
loop_
_entity_poly.entity_id
_entity_poly.type
_entity_poly.pdbx_seq_one_letter_code
_entity_poly.pdbx_strand_id
1 'polypeptide(L)'
;MTVIQTSGLSKRYKDKWAVDHLDLQVEQGDIYGFIGRNGAGKSTTLKLLCGLIRPTQGEATIFGKPIRDGVVRRRVGALIEQPGLYPDQSGRENLLLYATLRGLDSPERQVDEILETVGLSPKEKKPAKHYSMGMKQRLGVGRALLGGPDLLLLDEPINGLDPEGIREMREMLLRLNQERGLTLVISSHILGELSKIATRYGIIQEGRMAEQITAGELSQKCADYLHLRCDQPQKAAALLDKELCLNRWEMRPEGEIRIYDAVDSKAVGRILTQAGISVEEMGLHRQDLESYFLERMGGSDHV
;
A
#
# COMPACT_ATOMS: atom_id res chain seq x y z
N MET A 1 12.13 -13.05 4.16
CA MET A 1 13.33 -12.84 3.29
C MET A 1 13.16 -11.52 2.57
N THR A 2 14.16 -10.62 2.68
CA THR A 2 14.11 -9.30 2.05
C THR A 2 14.18 -9.44 0.52
N VAL A 3 13.18 -8.88 -0.16
CA VAL A 3 13.08 -8.88 -1.62
C VAL A 3 13.64 -7.59 -2.21
N ILE A 4 13.30 -6.45 -1.63
CA ILE A 4 13.85 -5.14 -2.04
C ILE A 4 14.55 -4.53 -0.84
N GLN A 5 15.76 -4.02 -1.08
CA GLN A 5 16.50 -3.20 -0.11
C GLN A 5 17.16 -2.05 -0.83
N THR A 6 17.00 -0.84 -0.31
CA THR A 6 17.71 0.35 -0.80
C THR A 6 18.54 0.95 0.33
N SER A 7 19.65 1.58 -0.03
CA SER A 7 20.53 2.30 0.89
C SER A 7 20.88 3.65 0.31
N GLY A 8 20.34 4.70 0.94
CA GLY A 8 20.53 6.09 0.54
C GLY A 8 20.14 6.37 -0.92
N LEU A 9 19.17 5.61 -1.47
CA LEU A 9 18.79 5.69 -2.88
C LEU A 9 18.31 7.09 -3.22
N SER A 10 18.96 7.75 -4.20
CA SER A 10 18.67 9.13 -4.51
C SER A 10 18.61 9.37 -6.02
N LYS A 11 17.69 10.26 -6.42
CA LYS A 11 17.56 10.73 -7.80
C LYS A 11 17.35 12.24 -7.86
N ARG A 12 18.24 12.91 -8.55
CA ARG A 12 18.17 14.35 -8.81
C ARG A 12 17.88 14.61 -10.28
N TYR A 13 16.96 15.52 -10.53
CA TYR A 13 16.69 16.09 -11.85
C TYR A 13 16.98 17.58 -11.80
N LYS A 14 18.00 18.02 -12.55
CA LYS A 14 18.51 19.40 -12.48
C LYS A 14 18.79 19.78 -11.03
N ASP A 15 18.03 20.71 -10.47
CA ASP A 15 18.23 21.23 -9.11
C ASP A 15 17.29 20.61 -8.07
N LYS A 16 16.37 19.73 -8.48
CA LYS A 16 15.38 19.12 -7.59
C LYS A 16 15.70 17.66 -7.31
N TRP A 17 15.74 17.27 -6.03
CA TRP A 17 15.72 15.88 -5.60
C TRP A 17 14.30 15.34 -5.75
N ALA A 18 14.13 14.32 -6.59
CA ALA A 18 12.87 13.61 -6.73
C ALA A 18 12.79 12.41 -5.78
N VAL A 19 13.95 11.86 -5.43
CA VAL A 19 14.15 10.87 -4.37
C VAL A 19 15.42 11.26 -3.66
N ASP A 20 15.42 11.30 -2.32
CA ASP A 20 16.51 11.82 -1.50
C ASP A 20 16.76 10.88 -0.31
N HIS A 21 17.89 10.14 -0.36
CA HIS A 21 18.34 9.20 0.67
C HIS A 21 17.23 8.22 1.12
N LEU A 22 16.54 7.61 0.15
CA LEU A 22 15.44 6.68 0.42
C LEU A 22 15.97 5.31 0.86
N ASP A 23 15.63 4.91 2.08
CA ASP A 23 15.85 3.57 2.63
C ASP A 23 14.52 2.81 2.64
N LEU A 24 14.41 1.79 1.79
CA LEU A 24 13.21 0.99 1.57
C LEU A 24 13.52 -0.48 1.80
N GLN A 25 12.66 -1.17 2.55
CA GLN A 25 12.73 -2.61 2.74
C GLN A 25 11.38 -3.25 2.48
N VAL A 26 11.36 -4.26 1.59
CA VAL A 26 10.17 -5.05 1.26
C VAL A 26 10.49 -6.52 1.46
N GLU A 27 9.63 -7.23 2.18
CA GLU A 27 9.79 -8.66 2.44
C GLU A 27 9.04 -9.51 1.41
N GLN A 28 9.46 -10.77 1.28
CA GLN A 28 8.80 -11.73 0.40
C GLN A 28 7.36 -11.96 0.83
N GLY A 29 6.44 -11.93 -0.13
CA GLY A 29 5.02 -12.10 0.11
C GLY A 29 4.30 -10.84 0.61
N ASP A 30 5.02 -9.71 0.79
CA ASP A 30 4.36 -8.45 1.11
C ASP A 30 3.47 -7.96 -0.04
N ILE A 31 2.33 -7.38 0.33
CA ILE A 31 1.65 -6.37 -0.47
C ILE A 31 2.06 -5.03 0.16
N TYR A 32 3.10 -4.43 -0.40
CA TYR A 32 3.69 -3.20 0.11
C TYR A 32 2.99 -1.98 -0.47
N GLY A 33 2.27 -1.25 0.34
CA GLY A 33 1.64 0.02 -0.01
C GLY A 33 2.63 1.18 0.04
N PHE A 34 3.00 1.74 -1.11
CA PHE A 34 3.90 2.87 -1.22
C PHE A 34 3.11 4.16 -1.37
N ILE A 35 2.94 4.90 -0.27
CA ILE A 35 1.98 5.98 -0.10
C ILE A 35 2.67 7.34 -0.10
N GLY A 36 2.05 8.34 -0.73
CA GLY A 36 2.55 9.72 -0.73
C GLY A 36 1.74 10.60 -1.67
N ARG A 37 1.84 11.92 -1.46
CA ARG A 37 1.20 12.92 -2.32
C ARG A 37 1.72 12.84 -3.75
N ASN A 38 1.00 13.45 -4.69
CA ASN A 38 1.49 13.63 -6.06
C ASN A 38 2.80 14.42 -6.05
N GLY A 39 3.81 13.90 -6.77
CA GLY A 39 5.15 14.50 -6.76
C GLY A 39 6.05 14.13 -5.59
N ALA A 40 5.61 13.29 -4.64
CA ALA A 40 6.42 12.85 -3.49
C ALA A 40 7.60 11.94 -3.85
N GLY A 41 7.68 11.43 -5.10
CA GLY A 41 8.78 10.58 -5.56
C GLY A 41 8.40 9.12 -5.85
N LYS A 42 7.13 8.71 -5.68
CA LYS A 42 6.66 7.32 -5.86
C LYS A 42 7.05 6.72 -7.21
N SER A 43 6.57 7.30 -8.31
CA SER A 43 6.87 6.81 -9.68
C SER A 43 8.37 6.83 -10.00
N THR A 44 9.10 7.85 -9.50
CA THR A 44 10.56 7.93 -9.66
C THR A 44 11.24 6.76 -8.95
N THR A 45 10.82 6.45 -7.72
CA THR A 45 11.34 5.29 -6.97
C THR A 45 11.07 3.98 -7.71
N LEU A 46 9.85 3.76 -8.18
CA LEU A 46 9.51 2.56 -8.95
C LEU A 46 10.33 2.47 -10.26
N LYS A 47 10.54 3.58 -10.97
CA LYS A 47 11.43 3.63 -12.15
C LYS A 47 12.87 3.26 -11.82
N LEU A 48 13.38 3.69 -10.67
CA LEU A 48 14.71 3.31 -10.18
C LEU A 48 14.77 1.79 -9.93
N LEU A 49 13.81 1.24 -9.20
CA LEU A 49 13.74 -0.18 -8.87
C LEU A 49 13.60 -1.07 -10.12
N CYS A 50 12.85 -0.61 -11.14
CA CYS A 50 12.78 -1.31 -12.43
C CYS A 50 14.05 -1.19 -13.27
N GLY A 51 15.02 -0.35 -12.87
CA GLY A 51 16.21 -0.06 -13.66
C GLY A 51 15.94 0.76 -14.93
N LEU A 52 14.77 1.41 -15.02
CA LEU A 52 14.40 2.29 -16.15
C LEU A 52 15.21 3.60 -16.13
N ILE A 53 15.58 4.06 -14.94
CA ILE A 53 16.44 5.23 -14.76
C ILE A 53 17.59 4.88 -13.81
N ARG A 54 18.69 5.63 -13.92
CA ARG A 54 19.86 5.44 -13.05
C ARG A 54 19.74 6.30 -11.79
N PRO A 55 20.09 5.76 -10.61
CA PRO A 55 20.22 6.58 -9.41
C PRO A 55 21.33 7.61 -9.59
N THR A 56 21.20 8.72 -8.89
CA THR A 56 22.27 9.75 -8.79
C THR A 56 23.24 9.36 -7.67
N GLN A 57 22.72 8.81 -6.56
CA GLN A 57 23.48 8.32 -5.41
C GLN A 57 22.78 7.12 -4.79
N GLY A 58 23.48 6.39 -3.93
CA GLY A 58 22.96 5.22 -3.24
C GLY A 58 22.80 4.01 -4.16
N GLU A 59 22.29 2.94 -3.59
CA GLU A 59 22.12 1.66 -4.27
C GLU A 59 20.80 1.00 -3.93
N ALA A 60 20.41 0.06 -4.79
CA ALA A 60 19.25 -0.78 -4.59
C ALA A 60 19.55 -2.22 -5.02
N THR A 61 19.06 -3.16 -4.22
CA THR A 61 19.13 -4.58 -4.51
C THR A 61 17.73 -5.18 -4.55
N ILE A 62 17.55 -6.17 -5.43
CA ILE A 62 16.33 -6.99 -5.48
C ILE A 62 16.78 -8.46 -5.46
N PHE A 63 16.19 -9.26 -4.57
CA PHE A 63 16.60 -10.63 -4.28
C PHE A 63 18.11 -10.74 -3.95
N GLY A 64 18.65 -9.77 -3.22
CA GLY A 64 20.05 -9.69 -2.82
C GLY A 64 21.04 -9.37 -3.94
N LYS A 65 20.57 -9.01 -5.15
CA LYS A 65 21.40 -8.64 -6.30
C LYS A 65 21.12 -7.22 -6.75
N PRO A 66 22.11 -6.53 -7.35
CA PRO A 66 21.91 -5.20 -7.90
C PRO A 66 20.76 -5.17 -8.92
N ILE A 67 19.95 -4.11 -8.90
CA ILE A 67 18.78 -3.92 -9.80
C ILE A 67 19.10 -4.00 -11.30
N ARG A 68 20.38 -3.87 -11.66
CA ARG A 68 20.84 -3.97 -13.06
C ARG A 68 21.20 -5.38 -13.51
N ASP A 69 21.21 -6.33 -12.58
CA ASP A 69 21.46 -7.74 -12.90
C ASP A 69 20.37 -8.26 -13.83
N GLY A 70 20.79 -8.95 -14.91
CA GLY A 70 19.88 -9.48 -15.91
C GLY A 70 18.95 -10.56 -15.36
N VAL A 71 19.38 -11.30 -14.33
CA VAL A 71 18.54 -12.29 -13.63
C VAL A 71 17.43 -11.60 -12.86
N VAL A 72 17.76 -10.50 -12.15
CA VAL A 72 16.78 -9.70 -11.42
C VAL A 72 15.68 -9.18 -12.35
N ARG A 73 16.06 -8.61 -13.49
CA ARG A 73 15.11 -8.04 -14.45
C ARG A 73 14.09 -9.05 -14.99
N ARG A 74 14.45 -10.31 -15.10
CA ARG A 74 13.52 -11.38 -15.53
C ARG A 74 12.50 -11.73 -14.47
N ARG A 75 12.84 -11.52 -13.20
CA ARG A 75 11.99 -11.81 -12.04
C ARG A 75 11.12 -10.63 -11.60
N VAL A 76 11.22 -9.49 -12.27
CA VAL A 76 10.46 -8.27 -11.95
C VAL A 76 9.52 -7.95 -13.08
N GLY A 77 8.23 -7.87 -12.78
CA GLY A 77 7.21 -7.30 -13.64
C GLY A 77 6.88 -5.88 -13.20
N ALA A 78 6.53 -5.01 -14.16
CA ALA A 78 6.24 -3.62 -13.83
C ALA A 78 5.12 -3.05 -14.69
N LEU A 79 4.25 -2.27 -14.04
CA LEU A 79 3.30 -1.36 -14.65
C LEU A 79 3.59 0.04 -14.12
N ILE A 80 4.28 0.86 -14.93
CA ILE A 80 4.70 2.21 -14.55
C ILE A 80 4.01 3.20 -15.50
N GLU A 81 3.30 4.18 -14.93
CA GLU A 81 2.53 5.19 -15.64
C GLU A 81 1.38 4.55 -16.46
N GLN A 82 1.57 4.37 -17.76
CA GLN A 82 0.54 3.81 -18.65
C GLN A 82 0.83 2.34 -19.03
N PRO A 83 -0.22 1.57 -19.31
CA PRO A 83 -0.06 0.16 -19.70
C PRO A 83 0.76 -0.07 -20.97
N GLY A 84 0.99 0.95 -21.80
CA GLY A 84 1.78 0.86 -23.02
C GLY A 84 1.22 -0.16 -24.01
N LEU A 85 -0.08 -0.08 -24.29
CA LEU A 85 -0.79 -1.00 -25.18
C LEU A 85 -0.79 -0.52 -26.61
N TYR A 86 -0.80 -1.45 -27.55
CA TYR A 86 -1.07 -1.18 -28.97
C TYR A 86 -2.58 -1.06 -29.15
N PRO A 87 -3.08 0.14 -29.48
CA PRO A 87 -4.50 0.45 -29.39
C PRO A 87 -5.38 -0.34 -30.38
N ASP A 88 -4.84 -0.69 -31.53
CA ASP A 88 -5.56 -1.39 -32.60
C ASP A 88 -5.51 -2.91 -32.49
N GLN A 89 -4.75 -3.45 -31.53
CA GLN A 89 -4.64 -4.87 -31.25
C GLN A 89 -5.59 -5.28 -30.11
N SER A 90 -6.07 -6.51 -30.14
CA SER A 90 -6.80 -7.12 -29.03
C SER A 90 -5.90 -7.31 -27.79
N GLY A 91 -6.48 -7.64 -26.64
CA GLY A 91 -5.70 -7.95 -25.43
C GLY A 91 -4.75 -9.11 -25.65
N ARG A 92 -5.20 -10.15 -26.34
CA ARG A 92 -4.39 -11.34 -26.65
C ARG A 92 -3.22 -11.01 -27.57
N GLU A 93 -3.45 -10.28 -28.63
CA GLU A 93 -2.39 -9.85 -29.57
C GLU A 93 -1.38 -8.94 -28.88
N ASN A 94 -1.82 -8.03 -28.00
CA ASN A 94 -0.93 -7.22 -27.19
C ASN A 94 0.02 -8.09 -26.38
N LEU A 95 -0.52 -9.05 -25.60
CA LEU A 95 0.34 -9.89 -24.75
C LEU A 95 1.24 -10.82 -25.57
N LEU A 96 0.76 -11.38 -26.69
CA LEU A 96 1.58 -12.20 -27.60
C LEU A 96 2.77 -11.43 -28.13
N LEU A 97 2.57 -10.17 -28.57
CA LEU A 97 3.66 -9.35 -29.06
C LEU A 97 4.74 -9.15 -27.98
N TYR A 98 4.34 -8.80 -26.76
CA TYR A 98 5.31 -8.63 -25.66
C TYR A 98 5.97 -9.94 -25.24
N ALA A 99 5.25 -11.05 -25.25
CA ALA A 99 5.79 -12.39 -24.96
C ALA A 99 6.86 -12.79 -25.99
N THR A 100 6.60 -12.56 -27.27
CA THR A 100 7.54 -12.79 -28.35
C THR A 100 8.78 -11.90 -28.23
N LEU A 101 8.59 -10.59 -27.95
CA LEU A 101 9.72 -9.66 -27.73
C LEU A 101 10.59 -10.04 -26.53
N ARG A 102 10.03 -10.71 -25.53
CA ARG A 102 10.78 -11.24 -24.37
C ARG A 102 11.43 -12.60 -24.65
N GLY A 103 11.19 -13.22 -25.80
CA GLY A 103 11.69 -14.52 -26.16
C GLY A 103 11.12 -15.66 -25.29
N LEU A 104 9.84 -15.58 -24.95
CA LEU A 104 9.19 -16.62 -24.16
C LEU A 104 8.85 -17.83 -25.05
N ASP A 105 9.13 -19.04 -24.54
CA ASP A 105 8.77 -20.28 -25.20
C ASP A 105 7.28 -20.53 -25.13
N SER A 106 6.65 -20.94 -26.26
CA SER A 106 5.22 -21.28 -26.36
C SER A 106 4.31 -20.24 -25.72
N PRO A 107 4.37 -18.97 -26.17
CA PRO A 107 3.76 -17.85 -25.47
C PRO A 107 2.22 -17.89 -25.48
N GLU A 108 1.59 -18.62 -26.41
CA GLU A 108 0.14 -18.66 -26.59
C GLU A 108 -0.58 -19.16 -25.33
N ARG A 109 -0.12 -20.27 -24.79
CA ARG A 109 -0.72 -20.87 -23.58
C ARG A 109 -0.57 -19.95 -22.37
N GLN A 110 0.65 -19.41 -22.19
CA GLN A 110 0.92 -18.50 -21.05
C GLN A 110 0.10 -17.22 -21.17
N VAL A 111 -0.07 -16.68 -22.37
CA VAL A 111 -0.89 -15.50 -22.64
C VAL A 111 -2.37 -15.75 -22.31
N ASP A 112 -2.91 -16.89 -22.72
CA ASP A 112 -4.28 -17.25 -22.44
C ASP A 112 -4.52 -17.42 -20.93
N GLU A 113 -3.63 -18.11 -20.21
CA GLU A 113 -3.66 -18.23 -18.75
C GLU A 113 -3.53 -16.89 -18.02
N ILE A 114 -2.72 -15.97 -18.51
CA ILE A 114 -2.56 -14.62 -17.95
C ILE A 114 -3.84 -13.80 -18.17
N LEU A 115 -4.44 -13.85 -19.37
CA LEU A 115 -5.69 -13.14 -19.64
C LEU A 115 -6.79 -13.57 -18.68
N GLU A 116 -6.97 -14.88 -18.49
CA GLU A 116 -7.91 -15.41 -17.52
C GLU A 116 -7.61 -14.95 -16.10
N THR A 117 -6.32 -14.96 -15.71
CA THR A 117 -5.86 -14.49 -14.39
C THR A 117 -6.24 -13.03 -14.13
N VAL A 118 -6.13 -12.16 -15.15
CA VAL A 118 -6.48 -10.75 -15.02
C VAL A 118 -7.95 -10.46 -15.36
N GLY A 119 -8.79 -11.50 -15.50
CA GLY A 119 -10.22 -11.37 -15.75
C GLY A 119 -10.57 -10.81 -17.13
N LEU A 120 -9.73 -11.14 -18.13
CA LEU A 120 -9.99 -10.82 -19.53
C LEU A 120 -10.14 -12.10 -20.35
N SER A 121 -11.06 -12.10 -21.32
CA SER A 121 -11.27 -13.27 -22.18
C SER A 121 -10.18 -13.40 -23.23
N PRO A 122 -9.51 -14.58 -23.36
CA PRO A 122 -8.57 -14.84 -24.44
C PRO A 122 -9.23 -14.81 -25.84
N LYS A 123 -10.56 -14.99 -25.88
CA LYS A 123 -11.35 -15.00 -27.13
C LYS A 123 -11.85 -13.62 -27.56
N GLU A 124 -11.64 -12.60 -26.71
CA GLU A 124 -12.05 -11.24 -27.00
C GLU A 124 -11.21 -10.64 -28.13
N LYS A 125 -11.86 -10.30 -29.22
CA LYS A 125 -11.23 -9.73 -30.43
C LYS A 125 -11.30 -8.20 -30.50
N LYS A 126 -11.99 -7.59 -29.53
CA LYS A 126 -12.14 -6.12 -29.47
C LYS A 126 -10.77 -5.45 -29.32
N PRO A 127 -10.44 -4.44 -30.13
CA PRO A 127 -9.19 -3.69 -29.98
C PRO A 127 -9.08 -2.97 -28.64
N ALA A 128 -7.87 -2.90 -28.10
CA ALA A 128 -7.59 -2.33 -26.77
C ALA A 128 -8.00 -0.83 -26.66
N LYS A 129 -8.05 -0.09 -27.76
CA LYS A 129 -8.57 1.28 -27.76
C LYS A 129 -10.02 1.40 -27.26
N HIS A 130 -10.81 0.35 -27.43
CA HIS A 130 -12.20 0.28 -26.98
C HIS A 130 -12.37 -0.38 -25.58
N TYR A 131 -11.29 -0.76 -24.91
CA TYR A 131 -11.35 -1.27 -23.54
C TYR A 131 -11.67 -0.14 -22.56
N SER A 132 -12.42 -0.48 -21.50
CA SER A 132 -12.56 0.42 -20.35
C SER A 132 -11.20 0.69 -19.71
N MET A 133 -11.12 1.72 -18.86
CA MET A 133 -9.88 2.00 -18.11
C MET A 133 -9.46 0.77 -17.28
N GLY A 134 -10.42 0.13 -16.58
CA GLY A 134 -10.15 -1.08 -15.81
C GLY A 134 -9.64 -2.24 -16.65
N MET A 135 -10.20 -2.50 -17.81
CA MET A 135 -9.68 -3.51 -18.75
C MET A 135 -8.25 -3.20 -19.19
N LYS A 136 -7.94 -1.92 -19.50
CA LYS A 136 -6.59 -1.49 -19.90
C LYS A 136 -5.59 -1.70 -18.75
N GLN A 137 -5.97 -1.32 -17.54
CA GLN A 137 -5.10 -1.51 -16.35
C GLN A 137 -4.86 -3.00 -16.07
N ARG A 138 -5.91 -3.84 -16.10
CA ARG A 138 -5.78 -5.28 -15.92
C ARG A 138 -4.91 -5.92 -17.02
N LEU A 139 -5.04 -5.49 -18.26
CA LEU A 139 -4.17 -5.93 -19.35
C LEU A 139 -2.71 -5.49 -19.13
N GLY A 140 -2.49 -4.29 -18.58
CA GLY A 140 -1.18 -3.79 -18.18
C GLY A 140 -0.53 -4.65 -17.08
N VAL A 141 -1.31 -5.07 -16.08
CA VAL A 141 -0.85 -6.05 -15.08
C VAL A 141 -0.56 -7.40 -15.73
N GLY A 142 -1.42 -7.86 -16.67
CA GLY A 142 -1.19 -9.08 -17.45
C GLY A 142 0.15 -9.02 -18.19
N ARG A 143 0.48 -7.89 -18.81
CA ARG A 143 1.79 -7.68 -19.44
C ARG A 143 2.94 -7.77 -18.43
N ALA A 144 2.75 -7.24 -17.23
CA ALA A 144 3.76 -7.32 -16.17
C ALA A 144 3.97 -8.76 -15.67
N LEU A 145 2.96 -9.63 -15.76
CA LEU A 145 3.01 -11.05 -15.38
C LEU A 145 3.72 -11.95 -16.40
N LEU A 146 3.95 -11.49 -17.63
CA LEU A 146 4.65 -12.27 -18.64
C LEU A 146 6.03 -12.72 -18.15
N GLY A 147 6.35 -14.01 -18.37
CA GLY A 147 7.60 -14.61 -17.95
C GLY A 147 7.66 -15.02 -16.47
N GLY A 148 6.55 -14.96 -15.75
CA GLY A 148 6.45 -15.47 -14.39
C GLY A 148 7.31 -14.72 -13.37
N PRO A 149 7.13 -13.42 -13.16
CA PRO A 149 7.92 -12.67 -12.18
C PRO A 149 7.58 -13.10 -10.74
N ASP A 150 8.51 -12.85 -9.80
CA ASP A 150 8.31 -13.04 -8.37
C ASP A 150 7.96 -11.71 -7.65
N LEU A 151 8.19 -10.59 -8.33
CA LEU A 151 7.93 -9.24 -7.84
C LEU A 151 7.19 -8.42 -8.90
N LEU A 152 6.10 -7.76 -8.49
CA LEU A 152 5.41 -6.77 -9.30
C LEU A 152 5.56 -5.37 -8.71
N LEU A 153 5.91 -4.40 -9.54
CA LEU A 153 5.97 -2.98 -9.22
C LEU A 153 4.85 -2.26 -10.00
N LEU A 154 3.84 -1.78 -9.27
CA LEU A 154 2.62 -1.24 -9.85
C LEU A 154 2.45 0.24 -9.45
N ASP A 155 2.51 1.13 -10.43
CA ASP A 155 2.34 2.57 -10.23
C ASP A 155 0.89 2.98 -10.44
N GLU A 156 0.21 3.37 -9.35
CA GLU A 156 -1.19 3.84 -9.34
C GLU A 156 -2.17 2.91 -10.11
N PRO A 157 -2.18 1.57 -9.88
CA PRO A 157 -2.94 0.64 -10.71
C PRO A 157 -4.47 0.80 -10.62
N ILE A 158 -4.97 1.45 -9.58
CA ILE A 158 -6.40 1.68 -9.33
C ILE A 158 -6.86 3.10 -9.68
N ASN A 159 -5.92 3.97 -10.10
CA ASN A 159 -6.24 5.36 -10.37
C ASN A 159 -7.16 5.50 -11.60
N GLY A 160 -8.23 6.29 -11.46
CA GLY A 160 -9.20 6.55 -12.54
C GLY A 160 -10.15 5.40 -12.84
N LEU A 161 -10.20 4.37 -12.00
CA LEU A 161 -11.17 3.28 -12.09
C LEU A 161 -12.48 3.68 -11.39
N ASP A 162 -13.59 3.14 -11.90
CA ASP A 162 -14.87 3.16 -11.22
C ASP A 162 -14.87 2.19 -10.00
N PRO A 163 -15.83 2.28 -9.09
CA PRO A 163 -15.85 1.45 -7.88
C PRO A 163 -15.80 -0.06 -8.15
N GLU A 164 -16.42 -0.52 -9.24
CA GLU A 164 -16.39 -1.93 -9.63
C GLU A 164 -15.00 -2.33 -10.13
N GLY A 165 -14.37 -1.52 -10.98
CA GLY A 165 -13.02 -1.76 -11.46
C GLY A 165 -11.97 -1.73 -10.34
N ILE A 166 -12.14 -0.88 -9.32
CA ILE A 166 -11.30 -0.87 -8.11
C ILE A 166 -11.43 -2.20 -7.37
N ARG A 167 -12.66 -2.68 -7.17
CA ARG A 167 -12.92 -3.96 -6.48
C ARG A 167 -12.29 -5.13 -7.24
N GLU A 168 -12.52 -5.22 -8.55
CA GLU A 168 -11.96 -6.27 -9.40
C GLU A 168 -10.42 -6.27 -9.39
N MET A 169 -9.80 -5.10 -9.49
CA MET A 169 -8.35 -4.94 -9.43
C MET A 169 -7.81 -5.41 -8.08
N ARG A 170 -8.42 -5.01 -6.99
CA ARG A 170 -8.05 -5.41 -5.63
C ARG A 170 -8.13 -6.92 -5.43
N GLU A 171 -9.24 -7.54 -5.82
CA GLU A 171 -9.42 -8.99 -5.72
C GLU A 171 -8.40 -9.76 -6.56
N MET A 172 -8.08 -9.27 -7.76
CA MET A 172 -7.04 -9.82 -8.61
C MET A 172 -5.66 -9.74 -7.95
N LEU A 173 -5.29 -8.58 -7.38
CA LEU A 173 -3.99 -8.40 -6.72
C LEU A 173 -3.86 -9.29 -5.48
N LEU A 174 -4.93 -9.43 -4.68
CA LEU A 174 -4.97 -10.36 -3.55
C LEU A 174 -4.76 -11.81 -4.00
N ARG A 175 -5.46 -12.27 -5.05
CA ARG A 175 -5.27 -13.62 -5.59
C ARG A 175 -3.83 -13.84 -6.07
N LEU A 176 -3.24 -12.90 -6.79
CA LEU A 176 -1.86 -12.98 -7.25
C LEU A 176 -0.87 -13.14 -6.08
N ASN A 177 -1.09 -12.44 -4.98
CA ASN A 177 -0.25 -12.54 -3.80
C ASN A 177 -0.48 -13.89 -3.07
N GLN A 178 -1.74 -14.24 -2.77
CA GLN A 178 -2.09 -15.40 -1.94
C GLN A 178 -1.87 -16.74 -2.66
N GLU A 179 -2.27 -16.84 -3.93
CA GLU A 179 -2.22 -18.11 -4.67
C GLU A 179 -0.87 -18.35 -5.36
N ARG A 180 -0.18 -17.27 -5.77
CA ARG A 180 1.11 -17.37 -6.47
C ARG A 180 2.31 -16.95 -5.64
N GLY A 181 2.11 -16.48 -4.42
CA GLY A 181 3.18 -16.02 -3.53
C GLY A 181 3.91 -14.78 -4.06
N LEU A 182 3.29 -13.99 -4.95
CA LEU A 182 3.89 -12.81 -5.55
C LEU A 182 4.08 -11.71 -4.49
N THR A 183 5.26 -11.09 -4.49
CA THR A 183 5.48 -9.85 -3.75
C THR A 183 4.99 -8.68 -4.61
N LEU A 184 4.22 -7.78 -4.03
CA LEU A 184 3.65 -6.63 -4.72
C LEU A 184 4.13 -5.34 -4.09
N VAL A 185 4.57 -4.37 -4.89
CA VAL A 185 4.74 -2.97 -4.45
C VAL A 185 3.76 -2.12 -5.25
N ILE A 186 2.86 -1.47 -4.55
CA ILE A 186 1.75 -0.73 -5.14
C ILE A 186 1.84 0.72 -4.68
N SER A 187 2.14 1.64 -5.59
CA SER A 187 2.01 3.06 -5.29
C SER A 187 0.55 3.48 -5.34
N SER A 188 0.13 4.31 -4.40
CA SER A 188 -1.20 4.92 -4.42
C SER A 188 -1.23 6.23 -3.63
N HIS A 189 -2.16 7.08 -4.00
CA HIS A 189 -2.61 8.21 -3.19
C HIS A 189 -4.01 7.97 -2.62
N ILE A 190 -4.68 6.86 -2.97
CA ILE A 190 -6.01 6.44 -2.48
C ILE A 190 -5.80 5.46 -1.32
N LEU A 191 -5.77 5.99 -0.11
CA LEU A 191 -5.43 5.24 1.11
C LEU A 191 -6.48 4.18 1.47
N GLY A 192 -7.76 4.55 1.40
CA GLY A 192 -8.86 3.68 1.80
C GLY A 192 -8.95 2.37 0.99
N GLU A 193 -8.48 2.34 -0.25
CA GLU A 193 -8.47 1.11 -1.04
C GLU A 193 -7.20 0.28 -0.80
N LEU A 194 -6.06 0.94 -0.63
CA LEU A 194 -4.80 0.25 -0.36
C LEU A 194 -4.78 -0.40 1.03
N SER A 195 -5.44 0.23 2.02
CA SER A 195 -5.53 -0.31 3.38
C SER A 195 -6.28 -1.63 3.48
N LYS A 196 -7.09 -1.97 2.49
CA LYS A 196 -7.84 -3.24 2.45
C LYS A 196 -6.98 -4.45 2.05
N ILE A 197 -5.79 -4.22 1.47
CA ILE A 197 -4.96 -5.29 0.93
C ILE A 197 -3.50 -5.26 1.40
N ALA A 198 -2.97 -4.10 1.76
CA ALA A 198 -1.57 -3.96 2.09
C ALA A 198 -1.23 -4.63 3.42
N THR A 199 -0.08 -5.34 3.44
CA THR A 199 0.50 -5.96 4.65
C THR A 199 1.49 -5.04 5.34
N ARG A 200 2.10 -4.13 4.56
CA ARG A 200 3.09 -3.16 5.02
C ARG A 200 2.96 -1.87 4.22
N TYR A 201 3.33 -0.76 4.84
CA TYR A 201 3.27 0.58 4.23
C TYR A 201 4.61 1.27 4.28
N GLY A 202 4.93 2.03 3.24
CA GLY A 202 5.98 3.03 3.21
C GLY A 202 5.39 4.38 2.86
N ILE A 203 5.56 5.35 3.74
CA ILE A 203 5.08 6.71 3.55
C ILE A 203 6.23 7.54 3.03
N ILE A 204 6.09 8.09 1.81
CA ILE A 204 7.09 8.95 1.20
C ILE A 204 6.61 10.40 1.18
N GLN A 205 7.49 11.30 1.63
CA GLN A 205 7.30 12.74 1.62
C GLN A 205 8.55 13.40 1.04
N GLU A 206 8.38 14.27 0.05
CA GLU A 206 9.48 15.05 -0.57
C GLU A 206 10.71 14.23 -0.95
N GLY A 207 10.48 13.02 -1.46
CA GLY A 207 11.53 12.10 -1.88
C GLY A 207 12.16 11.27 -0.77
N ARG A 208 11.77 11.44 0.49
CA ARG A 208 12.31 10.73 1.65
C ARG A 208 11.29 9.77 2.25
N MET A 209 11.77 8.69 2.85
CA MET A 209 10.91 7.80 3.64
C MET A 209 10.57 8.48 4.96
N ALA A 210 9.31 8.83 5.16
CA ALA A 210 8.82 9.39 6.41
C ALA A 210 8.60 8.28 7.44
N GLU A 211 8.02 7.16 7.03
CA GLU A 211 7.77 6.01 7.91
C GLU A 211 7.62 4.72 7.11
N GLN A 212 8.05 3.60 7.70
CA GLN A 212 7.69 2.24 7.27
C GLN A 212 7.01 1.53 8.43
N ILE A 213 5.83 0.93 8.18
CA ILE A 213 5.00 0.35 9.21
C ILE A 213 4.24 -0.86 8.67
N THR A 214 4.07 -1.89 9.48
CA THR A 214 3.20 -3.03 9.13
C THR A 214 1.72 -2.67 9.30
N ALA A 215 0.83 -3.41 8.62
CA ALA A 215 -0.62 -3.24 8.78
C ALA A 215 -1.07 -3.48 10.24
N GLY A 216 -0.42 -4.43 10.93
CA GLY A 216 -0.69 -4.71 12.34
C GLY A 216 -0.33 -3.55 13.27
N GLU A 217 0.88 -2.99 13.12
CA GLU A 217 1.31 -1.81 13.89
C GLU A 217 0.45 -0.58 13.58
N LEU A 218 0.09 -0.39 12.30
CA LEU A 218 -0.79 0.69 11.88
C LEU A 218 -2.17 0.56 12.52
N SER A 219 -2.74 -0.65 12.51
CA SER A 219 -4.03 -0.93 13.16
C SER A 219 -3.99 -0.66 14.68
N GLN A 220 -2.86 -0.94 15.33
CA GLN A 220 -2.70 -0.59 16.75
C GLN A 220 -2.61 0.92 16.98
N LYS A 221 -1.88 1.64 16.11
CA LYS A 221 -1.78 3.11 16.19
C LYS A 221 -3.09 3.83 15.89
N CYS A 222 -3.90 3.26 15.00
CA CYS A 222 -5.22 3.80 14.60
C CYS A 222 -6.38 3.08 15.30
N ALA A 223 -6.13 2.42 16.42
CA ALA A 223 -7.21 1.78 17.20
C ALA A 223 -8.13 2.84 17.80
N ASP A 224 -9.43 2.66 17.60
CA ASP A 224 -10.42 3.47 18.30
C ASP A 224 -10.25 3.31 19.82
N TYR A 225 -10.41 4.38 20.55
CA TYR A 225 -10.38 4.36 22.01
C TYR A 225 -11.41 5.33 22.60
N LEU A 226 -11.92 4.95 23.76
CA LEU A 226 -12.67 5.87 24.60
C LEU A 226 -11.68 6.72 25.39
N HIS A 227 -11.63 8.03 25.15
CA HIS A 227 -10.89 8.95 25.97
C HIS A 227 -11.74 9.43 27.14
N LEU A 228 -11.12 9.58 28.29
CA LEU A 228 -11.74 9.99 29.53
C LEU A 228 -10.82 10.94 30.29
N ARG A 229 -11.33 12.10 30.67
CA ARG A 229 -10.74 13.02 31.68
C ARG A 229 -11.66 13.16 32.84
N CYS A 230 -11.13 13.12 34.05
CA CYS A 230 -11.88 13.22 35.28
C CYS A 230 -11.00 13.79 36.41
N ASP A 231 -11.67 14.22 37.50
CA ASP A 231 -11.02 14.81 38.68
C ASP A 231 -10.11 13.83 39.47
N GLN A 232 -10.33 12.50 39.35
CA GLN A 232 -9.58 11.46 40.06
C GLN A 232 -9.12 10.33 39.11
N PRO A 233 -8.17 10.58 38.19
CA PRO A 233 -7.88 9.64 37.12
C PRO A 233 -7.32 8.28 37.61
N GLN A 234 -6.49 8.26 38.67
CA GLN A 234 -5.95 7.02 39.20
C GLN A 234 -7.03 6.12 39.81
N LYS A 235 -7.96 6.72 40.53
CA LYS A 235 -9.09 6.02 41.14
C LYS A 235 -10.08 5.54 40.08
N ALA A 236 -10.34 6.38 39.05
CA ALA A 236 -11.15 6.01 37.90
C ALA A 236 -10.60 4.82 37.15
N ALA A 237 -9.30 4.84 36.81
CA ALA A 237 -8.63 3.76 36.10
C ALA A 237 -8.72 2.44 36.87
N ALA A 238 -8.37 2.44 38.16
CA ALA A 238 -8.43 1.23 39.00
C ALA A 238 -9.87 0.68 39.15
N LEU A 239 -10.86 1.56 39.23
CA LEU A 239 -12.28 1.17 39.31
C LEU A 239 -12.76 0.56 38.00
N LEU A 240 -12.48 1.21 36.87
CA LEU A 240 -12.90 0.74 35.54
C LEU A 240 -12.23 -0.57 35.17
N ASP A 241 -10.94 -0.72 35.49
CA ASP A 241 -10.22 -1.99 35.28
C ASP A 241 -10.88 -3.14 36.05
N LYS A 242 -11.24 -2.90 37.33
CA LYS A 242 -11.91 -3.90 38.16
C LYS A 242 -13.33 -4.24 37.71
N GLU A 243 -14.13 -3.23 37.37
CA GLU A 243 -15.56 -3.43 37.06
C GLU A 243 -15.81 -3.91 35.63
N LEU A 244 -14.92 -3.53 34.67
CA LEU A 244 -15.06 -3.85 33.26
C LEU A 244 -14.06 -4.89 32.77
N CYS A 245 -13.13 -5.35 33.64
CA CYS A 245 -12.07 -6.31 33.28
C CYS A 245 -11.31 -5.88 32.02
N LEU A 246 -10.82 -4.65 32.03
CA LEU A 246 -10.15 -4.07 30.86
C LEU A 246 -8.83 -4.80 30.55
N ASN A 247 -8.63 -5.11 29.27
CA ASN A 247 -7.37 -5.76 28.80
C ASN A 247 -6.41 -4.76 28.16
N ARG A 248 -6.92 -3.71 27.54
CA ARG A 248 -6.13 -2.71 26.83
C ARG A 248 -6.56 -1.31 27.17
N TRP A 249 -5.82 -0.68 28.07
CA TRP A 249 -5.99 0.71 28.43
C TRP A 249 -4.65 1.34 28.83
N GLU A 250 -4.56 2.66 28.79
CA GLU A 250 -3.38 3.40 29.21
C GLU A 250 -3.76 4.70 29.89
N MET A 251 -2.89 5.20 30.76
CA MET A 251 -2.99 6.52 31.36
C MET A 251 -1.87 7.39 30.82
N ARG A 252 -2.24 8.54 30.24
CA ARG A 252 -1.30 9.54 29.74
C ARG A 252 -0.79 10.46 30.85
N PRO A 253 0.38 11.12 30.68
CA PRO A 253 0.96 12.00 31.71
C PRO A 253 0.02 13.12 32.17
N GLU A 254 -0.88 13.60 31.32
CA GLU A 254 -1.86 14.65 31.61
C GLU A 254 -3.11 14.14 32.36
N GLY A 255 -3.15 12.88 32.79
CA GLY A 255 -4.28 12.27 33.48
C GLY A 255 -5.42 11.81 32.57
N GLU A 256 -5.24 11.85 31.24
CA GLU A 256 -6.18 11.26 30.28
C GLU A 256 -6.08 9.72 30.33
N ILE A 257 -7.23 9.07 30.46
CA ILE A 257 -7.36 7.61 30.37
C ILE A 257 -7.87 7.28 28.96
N ARG A 258 -7.17 6.34 28.29
CA ARG A 258 -7.56 5.80 26.98
C ARG A 258 -7.90 4.33 27.13
N ILE A 259 -9.12 3.95 26.74
CA ILE A 259 -9.61 2.57 26.80
C ILE A 259 -9.81 2.09 25.38
N TYR A 260 -9.02 1.08 24.97
CA TYR A 260 -9.03 0.49 23.62
C TYR A 260 -9.99 -0.71 23.51
N ASP A 261 -10.51 -1.20 24.64
CA ASP A 261 -11.52 -2.24 24.64
C ASP A 261 -12.89 -1.66 24.23
N ALA A 262 -13.71 -2.51 23.60
CA ALA A 262 -15.07 -2.12 23.24
C ALA A 262 -15.94 -1.98 24.51
N VAL A 263 -16.04 -0.78 25.06
CA VAL A 263 -16.84 -0.48 26.24
C VAL A 263 -18.01 0.45 25.91
N ASP A 264 -19.14 0.24 26.58
CA ASP A 264 -20.26 1.17 26.49
C ASP A 264 -19.95 2.43 27.33
N SER A 265 -19.83 3.57 26.67
CA SER A 265 -19.59 4.86 27.32
C SER A 265 -20.60 5.20 28.40
N LYS A 266 -21.87 4.75 28.22
CA LYS A 266 -22.92 4.94 29.24
C LYS A 266 -22.68 4.11 30.51
N ALA A 267 -22.12 2.89 30.34
CA ALA A 267 -21.72 2.04 31.44
C ALA A 267 -20.57 2.67 32.22
N VAL A 268 -19.54 3.14 31.50
CA VAL A 268 -18.41 3.88 32.08
C VAL A 268 -18.89 5.09 32.88
N GLY A 269 -19.74 5.93 32.29
CA GLY A 269 -20.28 7.10 32.96
C GLY A 269 -21.06 6.75 34.24
N ARG A 270 -21.87 5.69 34.23
CA ARG A 270 -22.62 5.23 35.43
C ARG A 270 -21.69 4.78 36.54
N ILE A 271 -20.67 3.98 36.24
CA ILE A 271 -19.68 3.48 37.20
C ILE A 271 -18.97 4.65 37.90
N LEU A 272 -18.48 5.62 37.10
CA LEU A 272 -17.78 6.79 37.64
C LEU A 272 -18.69 7.68 38.51
N THR A 273 -19.92 7.96 38.05
CA THR A 273 -20.87 8.74 38.81
C THR A 273 -21.25 8.07 40.13
N GLN A 274 -21.48 6.78 40.18
CA GLN A 274 -21.75 6.02 41.39
C GLN A 274 -20.59 6.05 42.39
N ALA A 275 -19.35 6.16 41.89
CA ALA A 275 -18.14 6.27 42.70
C ALA A 275 -17.83 7.71 43.15
N GLY A 276 -18.66 8.69 42.76
CA GLY A 276 -18.46 10.12 43.08
C GLY A 276 -17.28 10.74 42.30
N ILE A 277 -16.96 10.21 41.14
CA ILE A 277 -15.90 10.74 40.25
C ILE A 277 -16.57 11.64 39.20
N SER A 278 -16.11 12.90 39.13
CA SER A 278 -16.63 13.87 38.17
C SER A 278 -15.91 13.71 36.81
N VAL A 279 -16.69 13.45 35.77
CA VAL A 279 -16.19 13.34 34.38
C VAL A 279 -16.16 14.75 33.79
N GLU A 280 -14.99 15.18 33.36
CA GLU A 280 -14.77 16.47 32.68
C GLU A 280 -14.99 16.32 31.18
N GLU A 281 -14.45 15.25 30.61
CA GLU A 281 -14.54 14.94 29.18
C GLU A 281 -14.58 13.43 28.97
N MET A 282 -15.48 12.96 28.11
CA MET A 282 -15.54 11.56 27.69
C MET A 282 -16.08 11.49 26.27
N GLY A 283 -15.34 10.82 25.39
CA GLY A 283 -15.73 10.68 24.00
C GLY A 283 -15.02 9.51 23.29
N LEU A 284 -15.66 8.98 22.27
CA LEU A 284 -15.02 7.98 21.41
C LEU A 284 -14.11 8.70 20.41
N HIS A 285 -12.82 8.47 20.55
CA HIS A 285 -11.84 8.93 19.58
C HIS A 285 -11.69 7.86 18.51
N ARG A 286 -12.04 8.24 17.28
CA ARG A 286 -11.81 7.41 16.08
C ARG A 286 -10.64 8.02 15.34
N GLN A 287 -9.52 7.32 15.34
CA GLN A 287 -8.38 7.74 14.53
C GLN A 287 -8.56 7.16 13.13
N ASP A 288 -8.95 8.00 12.19
CA ASP A 288 -9.06 7.62 10.80
C ASP A 288 -7.66 7.39 10.20
N LEU A 289 -7.53 6.29 9.46
CA LEU A 289 -6.31 5.97 8.70
C LEU A 289 -5.88 7.13 7.80
N GLU A 290 -6.82 7.82 7.17
CA GLU A 290 -6.53 8.97 6.31
C GLU A 290 -5.87 10.11 7.10
N SER A 291 -6.38 10.42 8.27
CA SER A 291 -5.81 11.45 9.15
C SER A 291 -4.39 11.10 9.58
N TYR A 292 -4.14 9.84 9.96
CA TYR A 292 -2.79 9.37 10.29
C TYR A 292 -1.80 9.57 9.15
N PHE A 293 -2.19 9.18 7.93
CA PHE A 293 -1.33 9.34 6.77
C PHE A 293 -1.14 10.80 6.36
N LEU A 294 -2.19 11.63 6.45
CA LEU A 294 -2.12 13.06 6.15
C LEU A 294 -1.13 13.78 7.08
N GLU A 295 -1.16 13.47 8.38
CA GLU A 295 -0.22 13.99 9.36
C GLU A 295 1.24 13.65 8.96
N ARG A 296 1.53 12.38 8.61
CA ARG A 296 2.85 11.90 8.21
C ARG A 296 3.30 12.42 6.85
N MET A 297 2.37 12.80 5.98
CA MET A 297 2.65 13.41 4.69
C MET A 297 2.78 14.95 4.75
N GLY A 298 2.90 15.55 5.96
CA GLY A 298 3.12 16.98 6.15
C GLY A 298 1.84 17.81 5.98
N GLY A 299 0.67 17.26 6.33
CA GLY A 299 -0.53 18.03 6.52
C GLY A 299 -0.45 18.76 7.85
N SER A 300 -0.04 20.03 7.85
CA SER A 300 -0.34 20.93 8.93
C SER A 300 -1.84 21.20 8.93
N ASP A 301 -2.48 21.05 10.08
CA ASP A 301 -3.85 21.47 10.35
C ASP A 301 -4.10 22.86 9.79
N HIS A 302 -4.96 22.95 8.80
CA HIS A 302 -5.72 24.13 8.49
C HIS A 302 -7.19 23.70 8.42
N VAL A 303 -7.83 23.73 9.56
CA VAL A 303 -9.26 24.02 9.71
C VAL A 303 -9.39 25.36 10.40
#